data_0d79d97c0e69b9696acfe52fa760199b
#
_entry.id   0d79d97c0e69b9696acfe52fa760199b
#
_cell.length_a   1.000
_cell.length_b   1.000
_cell.length_c   1.000
_cell.angle_alpha   90.00
_cell.angle_beta   90.00
_cell.angle_gamma   90.00
#
_symmetry.space_group_name_H-M   'P 1'
#
loop_
_entity.id
_entity.type
_entity.pdbx_description
1 polymer ?
#
loop_
_entity_poly.entity_id
_entity_poly.type
_entity_poly.pdbx_seq_one_letter_code
_entity_poly.pdbx_strand_id
1 'polypeptide(L)'
;TFSDPSALLYLSGNANVKIRLNGDATCNGFKTQSGQSVELDLNNHVLTLAKPTVGSAGTETNSCQLLKGSTVTMKNGTLASDNDKIMIQNYCNLTLDAMTVKGLNALYVLSNNCGNILISNTKINAGIGAYAFDVCGYSTYTDGVKVTVKGTSIINGNVELSKSTGNTEPMELNIEGGTFNGNLVVDSSITNASSIINVT
;
A
#
# COMPACT_ATOMS: atom_id res chain seq x y z
N THR A 1 8.84 -19.76 15.49
CA THR A 1 8.54 -18.59 16.36
C THR A 1 9.47 -17.48 15.94
N PHE A 2 8.97 -16.50 15.20
CA PHE A 2 9.71 -15.27 14.95
C PHE A 2 9.39 -14.30 16.09
N SER A 3 10.23 -14.31 17.12
CA SER A 3 10.28 -13.24 18.11
C SER A 3 11.19 -12.08 17.63
N ASP A 4 11.88 -12.27 16.51
CA ASP A 4 12.78 -11.29 15.93
C ASP A 4 12.21 -10.76 14.62
N PRO A 5 11.75 -9.49 14.61
CA PRO A 5 11.25 -8.81 13.40
C PRO A 5 12.29 -8.69 12.30
N SER A 6 13.57 -8.88 12.58
CA SER A 6 14.64 -8.89 11.57
C SER A 6 14.47 -10.02 10.53
N ALA A 7 13.62 -11.01 10.80
CA ALA A 7 13.24 -12.00 9.79
C ALA A 7 12.60 -11.37 8.53
N LEU A 8 11.97 -10.18 8.64
CA LEU A 8 11.48 -9.43 7.51
C LEU A 8 12.60 -8.85 6.64
N LEU A 9 13.80 -8.69 7.18
CA LEU A 9 15.00 -8.28 6.42
C LEU A 9 15.49 -9.37 5.46
N TYR A 10 15.14 -10.64 5.73
CA TYR A 10 15.43 -11.75 4.80
C TYR A 10 14.59 -11.72 3.53
N LEU A 11 13.62 -10.83 3.41
CA LEU A 11 12.89 -10.61 2.15
C LEU A 11 13.84 -10.25 1.00
N SER A 12 15.03 -9.75 1.29
CA SER A 12 15.98 -9.30 0.27
C SER A 12 16.64 -10.43 -0.53
N GLY A 13 16.60 -11.68 -0.07
CA GLY A 13 17.35 -12.78 -0.72
C GLY A 13 16.51 -13.92 -1.26
N ASN A 14 15.24 -14.06 -0.88
CA ASN A 14 14.39 -15.20 -1.23
C ASN A 14 13.31 -14.85 -2.26
N ALA A 15 13.13 -15.66 -3.30
CA ALA A 15 12.12 -15.46 -4.32
C ALA A 15 10.69 -15.64 -3.78
N ASN A 16 10.48 -16.60 -2.86
CA ASN A 16 9.17 -16.87 -2.25
C ASN A 16 9.30 -16.88 -0.73
N VAL A 17 8.56 -16.02 -0.07
CA VAL A 17 8.59 -15.85 1.39
C VAL A 17 7.19 -15.93 1.95
N LYS A 18 6.99 -16.80 2.94
CA LYS A 18 5.75 -16.85 3.73
C LYS A 18 6.10 -16.61 5.19
N ILE A 19 5.50 -15.58 5.75
CA ILE A 19 5.67 -15.19 7.15
C ILE A 19 4.32 -15.24 7.82
N ARG A 20 4.26 -15.89 8.97
CA ARG A 20 3.09 -15.88 9.85
C ARG A 20 3.49 -15.44 11.23
N LEU A 21 2.80 -14.47 11.80
CA LEU A 21 3.03 -14.02 13.16
C LEU A 21 2.41 -14.99 14.17
N ASN A 22 3.10 -15.17 15.28
CA ASN A 22 2.60 -15.92 16.45
C ASN A 22 2.37 -15.01 17.66
N GLY A 23 2.53 -13.71 17.51
CA GLY A 23 2.33 -12.67 18.50
C GLY A 23 2.53 -11.30 17.87
N ASP A 24 2.21 -10.26 18.61
CA ASP A 24 2.50 -8.89 18.19
C ASP A 24 3.99 -8.69 18.01
N ALA A 25 4.38 -7.94 16.99
CA ALA A 25 5.77 -7.72 16.63
C ALA A 25 6.03 -6.28 16.22
N THR A 26 7.28 -5.85 16.39
CA THR A 26 7.78 -4.55 15.94
C THR A 26 9.01 -4.76 15.07
N CYS A 27 9.09 -4.13 13.93
CA CYS A 27 10.27 -4.16 13.07
C CYS A 27 10.51 -2.79 12.42
N ASN A 28 11.67 -2.63 11.81
CA ASN A 28 11.92 -1.51 10.92
C ASN A 28 11.19 -1.69 9.59
N GLY A 29 11.19 -0.67 8.77
CA GLY A 29 10.65 -0.74 7.42
C GLY A 29 11.31 -1.83 6.57
N PHE A 30 10.59 -2.32 5.57
CA PHE A 30 11.09 -3.35 4.67
C PHE A 30 10.80 -3.02 3.21
N LYS A 31 11.58 -3.65 2.35
CA LYS A 31 11.51 -3.48 0.91
C LYS A 31 11.46 -4.83 0.20
N THR A 32 10.56 -4.98 -0.77
CA THR A 32 10.57 -6.14 -1.69
C THR A 32 11.40 -5.85 -2.93
N GLN A 33 11.74 -6.88 -3.67
CA GLN A 33 12.46 -6.77 -4.93
C GLN A 33 11.73 -7.48 -6.06
N SER A 34 12.08 -7.14 -7.29
CA SER A 34 11.54 -7.81 -8.47
C SER A 34 11.75 -9.32 -8.39
N GLY A 35 10.73 -10.07 -8.80
CA GLY A 35 10.74 -11.55 -8.75
C GLY A 35 10.35 -12.15 -7.40
N GLN A 36 10.15 -11.35 -6.35
CA GLN A 36 9.71 -11.88 -5.06
C GLN A 36 8.20 -12.09 -5.00
N SER A 37 7.78 -13.18 -4.36
CA SER A 37 6.42 -13.41 -3.91
C SER A 37 6.41 -13.49 -2.38
N VAL A 38 5.70 -12.55 -1.75
CA VAL A 38 5.66 -12.41 -0.28
C VAL A 38 4.26 -12.61 0.22
N GLU A 39 4.06 -13.54 1.13
CA GLU A 39 2.82 -13.67 1.90
C GLU A 39 3.11 -13.36 3.36
N LEU A 40 2.45 -12.32 3.89
CA LEU A 40 2.53 -11.90 5.29
C LEU A 40 1.16 -12.12 5.94
N ASP A 41 1.03 -13.19 6.70
CA ASP A 41 -0.14 -13.51 7.51
C ASP A 41 0.07 -13.00 8.94
N LEU A 42 -0.62 -11.94 9.29
CA LEU A 42 -0.50 -11.36 10.64
C LEU A 42 -1.25 -12.18 11.69
N ASN A 43 -2.08 -13.17 11.28
CA ASN A 43 -2.71 -14.13 12.19
C ASN A 43 -3.43 -13.47 13.38
N ASN A 44 -4.14 -12.37 13.12
CA ASN A 44 -4.83 -11.51 14.08
C ASN A 44 -3.92 -10.74 15.06
N HIS A 45 -2.64 -10.65 14.77
CA HIS A 45 -1.67 -9.87 15.54
C HIS A 45 -1.40 -8.50 14.92
N VAL A 46 -0.67 -7.67 15.68
CA VAL A 46 -0.21 -6.35 15.25
C VAL A 46 1.26 -6.43 14.83
N LEU A 47 1.55 -5.98 13.62
CA LEU A 47 2.91 -5.67 13.18
C LEU A 47 3.08 -4.15 13.18
N THR A 48 3.97 -3.64 14.01
CA THR A 48 4.33 -2.23 14.07
C THR A 48 5.62 -1.97 13.30
N LEU A 49 5.58 -1.05 12.35
CA LEU A 49 6.75 -0.57 11.61
C LEU A 49 7.30 0.66 12.36
N ALA A 50 8.33 0.45 13.17
CA ALA A 50 8.81 1.44 14.14
C ALA A 50 9.57 2.61 13.50
N LYS A 51 10.20 2.40 12.36
CA LYS A 51 11.01 3.42 11.69
C LYS A 51 10.88 3.32 10.18
N PRO A 52 10.79 4.45 9.46
CA PRO A 52 10.96 4.50 8.02
C PRO A 52 12.44 4.21 7.72
N THR A 53 12.71 3.22 6.90
CA THR A 53 14.09 2.82 6.53
C THR A 53 14.22 2.49 5.05
N VAL A 54 13.18 2.72 4.27
CA VAL A 54 13.16 2.40 2.84
C VAL A 54 12.64 3.58 2.03
N GLY A 55 12.92 3.57 0.75
CA GLY A 55 12.56 4.65 -0.17
C GLY A 55 13.65 4.88 -1.21
N SER A 56 13.66 6.07 -1.79
CA SER A 56 14.72 6.50 -2.67
C SER A 56 16.03 6.71 -1.89
N ALA A 57 17.16 6.37 -2.50
CA ALA A 57 18.47 6.52 -1.87
C ALA A 57 18.67 7.97 -1.36
N GLY A 58 19.09 8.08 -0.09
CA GLY A 58 19.31 9.35 0.59
C GLY A 58 18.06 9.99 1.20
N THR A 59 16.88 9.38 1.05
CA THR A 59 15.65 9.88 1.69
C THR A 59 15.01 8.89 2.66
N GLU A 60 15.00 7.61 2.36
CA GLU A 60 14.48 6.47 3.16
C GLU A 60 13.35 6.83 4.13
N THR A 61 12.32 7.51 3.61
CA THR A 61 11.23 8.08 4.40
C THR A 61 9.99 7.19 4.47
N ASN A 62 10.02 6.00 3.85
CA ASN A 62 8.87 5.10 3.77
C ASN A 62 9.02 3.93 4.76
N SER A 63 7.88 3.43 5.27
CA SER A 63 7.89 2.25 6.14
C SER A 63 7.89 0.94 5.36
N CYS A 64 7.22 0.88 4.20
CA CYS A 64 7.33 -0.22 3.24
C CYS A 64 7.59 0.34 1.84
N GLN A 65 8.40 -0.37 1.06
CA GLN A 65 8.57 -0.11 -0.37
C GLN A 65 8.45 -1.42 -1.14
N LEU A 66 7.36 -1.57 -1.89
CA LEU A 66 7.02 -2.79 -2.62
C LEU A 66 7.33 -2.56 -4.10
N LEU A 67 8.48 -3.09 -4.55
CA LEU A 67 9.00 -2.78 -5.88
C LEU A 67 8.29 -3.53 -7.00
N LYS A 68 8.34 -2.93 -8.18
CA LYS A 68 7.81 -3.48 -9.43
C LYS A 68 8.36 -4.89 -9.69
N GLY A 69 7.47 -5.78 -10.17
CA GLY A 69 7.82 -7.19 -10.44
C GLY A 69 7.74 -8.09 -9.22
N SER A 70 7.40 -7.57 -8.03
CA SER A 70 7.03 -8.40 -6.89
C SER A 70 5.52 -8.64 -6.82
N THR A 71 5.11 -9.64 -6.04
CA THR A 71 3.73 -9.90 -5.65
C THR A 71 3.66 -10.02 -4.15
N VAL A 72 2.80 -9.23 -3.52
CA VAL A 72 2.70 -9.17 -2.05
C VAL A 72 1.26 -9.40 -1.62
N THR A 73 1.07 -10.30 -0.67
CA THR A 73 -0.20 -10.49 0.03
C THR A 73 0.01 -10.24 1.51
N MET A 74 -0.74 -9.32 2.08
CA MET A 74 -0.81 -9.09 3.53
C MET A 74 -2.22 -9.40 3.99
N LYS A 75 -2.36 -10.18 5.06
CA LYS A 75 -3.68 -10.64 5.50
C LYS A 75 -3.80 -10.85 6.99
N ASN A 76 -5.06 -10.83 7.47
CA ASN A 76 -5.49 -11.29 8.80
C ASN A 76 -4.80 -10.55 9.95
N GLY A 77 -4.93 -9.24 10.08
CA GLY A 77 -4.42 -8.54 11.25
C GLY A 77 -4.18 -7.05 11.05
N THR A 78 -3.34 -6.46 11.88
CA THR A 78 -3.09 -5.03 11.86
C THR A 78 -1.64 -4.73 11.46
N LEU A 79 -1.47 -3.89 10.45
CA LEU A 79 -0.20 -3.25 10.12
C LEU A 79 -0.27 -1.79 10.57
N ALA A 80 0.64 -1.35 11.43
CA ALA A 80 0.67 -0.01 11.99
C ALA A 80 2.00 0.69 11.78
N SER A 81 1.99 2.00 11.62
CA SER A 81 3.19 2.83 11.57
C SER A 81 2.89 4.24 12.07
N ASP A 82 3.89 4.86 12.72
CA ASP A 82 3.88 6.26 13.12
C ASP A 82 4.62 7.18 12.13
N ASN A 83 5.02 6.64 10.96
CA ASN A 83 5.66 7.42 9.90
C ASN A 83 4.77 8.58 9.44
N ASP A 84 5.37 9.75 9.24
CA ASP A 84 4.69 10.99 8.82
C ASP A 84 4.68 11.22 7.30
N LYS A 85 5.31 10.36 6.51
CA LYS A 85 5.38 10.48 5.05
C LYS A 85 4.52 9.42 4.36
N ILE A 86 5.11 8.33 3.94
CA ILE A 86 4.43 7.24 3.25
C ILE A 86 4.59 5.96 4.08
N MET A 87 3.48 5.36 4.48
CA MET A 87 3.54 4.09 5.18
C MET A 87 3.87 2.95 4.21
N ILE A 88 3.08 2.79 3.14
CA ILE A 88 3.32 1.77 2.10
C ILE A 88 3.45 2.46 0.75
N GLN A 89 4.63 2.39 0.15
CA GLN A 89 4.85 2.80 -1.24
C GLN A 89 4.81 1.57 -2.14
N ASN A 90 3.82 1.51 -3.03
CA ASN A 90 3.58 0.34 -3.87
C ASN A 90 3.86 0.58 -5.35
N TYR A 91 4.56 -0.36 -5.97
CA TYR A 91 4.79 -0.47 -7.42
C TYR A 91 4.48 -1.88 -7.94
N CYS A 92 3.90 -2.75 -7.12
CA CYS A 92 3.74 -4.16 -7.41
C CYS A 92 2.27 -4.60 -7.43
N ASN A 93 2.06 -5.91 -7.58
CA ASN A 93 0.76 -6.51 -7.33
C ASN A 93 0.60 -6.73 -5.81
N LEU A 94 -0.21 -5.91 -5.16
CA LEU A 94 -0.48 -5.95 -3.73
C LEU A 94 -1.91 -6.42 -3.44
N THR A 95 -2.06 -7.38 -2.55
CA THR A 95 -3.34 -7.75 -1.97
C THR A 95 -3.34 -7.46 -0.47
N LEU A 96 -4.33 -6.71 -0.02
CA LEU A 96 -4.67 -6.52 1.39
C LEU A 96 -6.01 -7.21 1.64
N ASP A 97 -6.03 -8.25 2.47
CA ASP A 97 -7.25 -9.02 2.75
C ASP A 97 -7.46 -9.22 4.24
N ALA A 98 -8.64 -8.85 4.73
CA ALA A 98 -8.99 -8.90 6.15
C ALA A 98 -7.96 -8.18 7.05
N MET A 99 -7.49 -7.01 6.62
CA MET A 99 -6.48 -6.20 7.29
C MET A 99 -7.08 -4.99 8.00
N THR A 100 -6.35 -4.50 9.02
CA THR A 100 -6.41 -3.11 9.44
C THR A 100 -5.06 -2.46 9.15
N VAL A 101 -5.04 -1.45 8.29
CA VAL A 101 -3.83 -0.66 7.99
C VAL A 101 -3.96 0.68 8.68
N LYS A 102 -3.04 0.98 9.60
CA LYS A 102 -3.13 2.15 10.49
C LYS A 102 -1.90 3.04 10.35
N GLY A 103 -2.05 4.14 9.64
CA GLY A 103 -1.02 5.16 9.43
C GLY A 103 -1.56 6.56 9.76
N LEU A 104 -1.86 6.81 11.06
CA LEU A 104 -2.57 8.03 11.48
C LEU A 104 -1.74 9.32 11.32
N ASN A 105 -0.43 9.19 11.25
CA ASN A 105 0.48 10.32 11.05
C ASN A 105 0.93 10.44 9.58
N ALA A 106 0.75 9.39 8.79
CA ALA A 106 1.22 9.36 7.40
C ALA A 106 0.43 10.33 6.51
N LEU A 107 1.14 11.05 5.64
CA LEU A 107 0.52 11.81 4.57
C LEU A 107 -0.22 10.88 3.61
N TYR A 108 0.40 9.74 3.24
CA TYR A 108 -0.22 8.65 2.50
C TYR A 108 -0.07 7.34 3.28
N VAL A 109 -1.18 6.70 3.64
CA VAL A 109 -1.12 5.35 4.22
C VAL A 109 -0.66 4.36 3.17
N LEU A 110 -1.18 4.47 1.95
CA LEU A 110 -0.82 3.63 0.81
C LEU A 110 -0.66 4.50 -0.43
N SER A 111 0.58 4.70 -0.87
CA SER A 111 0.89 5.40 -2.12
C SER A 111 1.11 4.38 -3.25
N ASN A 112 0.17 4.34 -4.20
CA ASN A 112 0.20 3.39 -5.32
C ASN A 112 0.75 4.03 -6.59
N ASN A 113 2.01 3.79 -6.84
CA ASN A 113 2.76 4.32 -7.96
C ASN A 113 2.86 3.28 -9.09
N CYS A 114 1.91 3.25 -10.01
CA CYS A 114 1.89 2.29 -11.13
C CYS A 114 1.83 0.81 -10.71
N GLY A 115 1.17 0.51 -9.58
CA GLY A 115 0.94 -0.85 -9.11
C GLY A 115 -0.53 -1.26 -9.21
N ASN A 116 -0.78 -2.55 -9.10
CA ASN A 116 -2.13 -3.11 -8.99
C ASN A 116 -2.42 -3.48 -7.54
N ILE A 117 -3.47 -2.91 -6.97
CA ILE A 117 -3.86 -3.16 -5.58
C ILE A 117 -5.26 -3.75 -5.51
N LEU A 118 -5.40 -4.81 -4.75
CA LEU A 118 -6.68 -5.35 -4.29
C LEU A 118 -6.84 -5.10 -2.79
N ILE A 119 -7.87 -4.34 -2.41
CA ILE A 119 -8.28 -4.08 -1.02
C ILE A 119 -9.57 -4.83 -0.78
N SER A 120 -9.52 -5.89 0.02
CA SER A 120 -10.64 -6.80 0.29
C SER A 120 -10.88 -6.90 1.79
N ASN A 121 -12.12 -6.67 2.24
CA ASN A 121 -12.49 -6.79 3.66
C ASN A 121 -11.53 -6.06 4.62
N THR A 122 -10.96 -4.95 4.17
CA THR A 122 -9.83 -4.29 4.81
C THR A 122 -10.20 -2.88 5.25
N LYS A 123 -9.75 -2.51 6.45
CA LYS A 123 -9.90 -1.17 6.98
C LYS A 123 -8.58 -0.38 6.83
N ILE A 124 -8.62 0.73 6.13
CA ILE A 124 -7.51 1.68 6.03
C ILE A 124 -7.84 2.90 6.88
N ASN A 125 -6.95 3.28 7.80
CA ASN A 125 -7.10 4.44 8.66
C ASN A 125 -5.96 5.43 8.42
N ALA A 126 -6.30 6.54 7.78
CA ALA A 126 -5.44 7.71 7.65
C ALA A 126 -5.74 8.73 8.76
N GLY A 127 -4.84 9.69 8.94
CA GLY A 127 -5.07 10.85 9.79
C GLY A 127 -6.06 11.85 9.18
N ILE A 128 -6.42 12.87 9.95
CA ILE A 128 -7.33 13.91 9.50
C ILE A 128 -6.70 14.65 8.31
N GLY A 129 -7.41 14.70 7.19
CA GLY A 129 -6.96 15.37 5.97
C GLY A 129 -5.92 14.59 5.15
N ALA A 130 -5.40 13.48 5.67
CA ALA A 130 -4.44 12.62 4.98
C ALA A 130 -5.12 11.67 3.97
N TYR A 131 -4.29 11.03 3.16
CA TYR A 131 -4.74 10.12 2.12
C TYR A 131 -4.70 8.65 2.60
N ALA A 132 -5.83 7.97 2.50
CA ALA A 132 -5.89 6.52 2.71
C ALA A 132 -5.12 5.79 1.63
N PHE A 133 -5.32 6.19 0.38
CA PHE A 133 -4.50 5.75 -0.76
C PHE A 133 -4.56 6.73 -1.93
N ASP A 134 -3.60 6.60 -2.83
CA ASP A 134 -3.64 7.21 -4.15
C ASP A 134 -3.71 6.18 -5.28
N VAL A 135 -4.12 6.65 -6.45
CA VAL A 135 -4.02 5.97 -7.73
C VAL A 135 -3.18 6.88 -8.61
N CYS A 136 -1.87 6.62 -8.65
CA CYS A 136 -0.92 7.53 -9.25
C CYS A 136 -0.20 6.93 -10.47
N GLY A 137 -0.39 7.54 -11.63
CA GLY A 137 0.44 7.28 -12.80
C GLY A 137 1.82 7.93 -12.61
N TYR A 138 2.80 7.18 -12.12
CA TYR A 138 4.03 7.74 -11.62
C TYR A 138 5.22 7.62 -12.59
N SER A 139 5.92 8.75 -12.82
CA SER A 139 7.17 8.80 -13.58
C SER A 139 7.06 8.17 -14.98
N THR A 140 8.02 7.39 -15.40
CA THR A 140 8.10 6.70 -16.69
C THR A 140 7.60 5.25 -16.65
N TYR A 141 6.90 4.84 -15.59
CA TYR A 141 6.30 3.51 -15.53
C TYR A 141 5.14 3.38 -16.53
N THR A 142 5.09 2.27 -17.25
CA THR A 142 4.23 2.06 -18.43
C THR A 142 3.18 0.96 -18.27
N ASP A 143 2.97 0.46 -17.05
CA ASP A 143 2.04 -0.67 -16.84
C ASP A 143 0.63 -0.24 -16.39
N GLY A 144 0.38 1.06 -16.38
CA GLY A 144 -0.83 1.61 -15.79
C GLY A 144 -0.86 1.50 -14.26
N VAL A 145 -1.97 1.88 -13.66
CA VAL A 145 -2.19 1.77 -12.23
C VAL A 145 -3.64 1.41 -11.95
N LYS A 146 -3.86 0.47 -11.04
CA LYS A 146 -5.19 0.00 -10.70
C LYS A 146 -5.35 -0.21 -9.21
N VAL A 147 -6.46 0.27 -8.68
CA VAL A 147 -6.90 -0.07 -7.31
C VAL A 147 -8.32 -0.62 -7.39
N THR A 148 -8.54 -1.76 -6.77
CA THR A 148 -9.87 -2.35 -6.60
C THR A 148 -10.19 -2.45 -5.12
N VAL A 149 -11.32 -1.89 -4.71
CA VAL A 149 -11.85 -1.97 -3.33
C VAL A 149 -13.12 -2.79 -3.35
N LYS A 150 -13.19 -3.82 -2.51
CA LYS A 150 -14.36 -4.71 -2.47
C LYS A 150 -14.70 -5.22 -1.07
N GLY A 151 -15.84 -5.90 -1.00
CA GLY A 151 -16.33 -6.55 0.21
C GLY A 151 -16.71 -5.53 1.28
N THR A 152 -16.42 -5.85 2.55
CA THR A 152 -16.73 -4.99 3.71
C THR A 152 -15.62 -3.99 4.03
N SER A 153 -14.85 -3.56 3.04
CA SER A 153 -13.74 -2.62 3.23
C SER A 153 -14.22 -1.27 3.76
N ILE A 154 -13.40 -0.62 4.61
CA ILE A 154 -13.67 0.71 5.16
C ILE A 154 -12.46 1.59 4.91
N ILE A 155 -12.64 2.65 4.15
CA ILE A 155 -11.60 3.60 3.78
C ILE A 155 -11.81 4.90 4.56
N ASN A 156 -11.02 5.11 5.60
CA ASN A 156 -11.01 6.33 6.41
C ASN A 156 -9.84 7.21 5.98
N GLY A 157 -10.12 8.27 5.25
CA GLY A 157 -9.17 9.20 4.68
C GLY A 157 -9.50 9.52 3.22
N ASN A 158 -8.81 10.50 2.66
CA ASN A 158 -9.02 10.90 1.27
C ASN A 158 -8.46 9.83 0.32
N VAL A 159 -9.01 9.79 -0.88
CA VAL A 159 -8.50 9.01 -2.02
C VAL A 159 -8.07 9.99 -3.09
N GLU A 160 -6.85 9.87 -3.60
CA GLU A 160 -6.33 10.74 -4.64
C GLU A 160 -6.16 10.02 -5.97
N LEU A 161 -6.57 10.69 -7.05
CA LEU A 161 -6.16 10.36 -8.41
C LEU A 161 -5.18 11.43 -8.88
N SER A 162 -3.95 11.01 -9.20
CA SER A 162 -2.91 11.93 -9.65
C SER A 162 -1.98 11.28 -10.67
N LYS A 163 -1.20 12.09 -11.38
CA LYS A 163 -0.15 11.57 -12.27
C LYS A 163 1.02 12.53 -12.37
N SER A 164 2.20 11.96 -12.58
CA SER A 164 3.39 12.72 -12.91
C SER A 164 3.29 13.34 -14.29
N THR A 165 3.90 14.51 -14.47
CA THR A 165 3.99 15.17 -15.77
C THR A 165 4.51 14.22 -16.84
N GLY A 166 3.80 14.13 -17.96
CA GLY A 166 4.17 13.29 -19.09
C GLY A 166 3.76 11.81 -18.96
N ASN A 167 3.25 11.36 -17.82
CA ASN A 167 2.69 10.02 -17.72
C ASN A 167 1.32 9.98 -18.43
N THR A 168 1.16 9.03 -19.36
CA THR A 168 -0.06 8.85 -20.17
C THR A 168 -0.77 7.53 -19.90
N GLU A 169 -0.25 6.75 -18.96
CA GLU A 169 -0.77 5.42 -18.64
C GLU A 169 -2.18 5.48 -18.05
N PRO A 170 -2.99 4.46 -18.30
CA PRO A 170 -4.33 4.38 -17.75
C PRO A 170 -4.31 4.24 -16.23
N MET A 171 -5.25 4.92 -15.60
CA MET A 171 -5.49 4.83 -14.16
C MET A 171 -6.91 4.33 -13.92
N GLU A 172 -7.06 3.34 -13.06
CA GLU A 172 -8.34 2.68 -12.82
C GLU A 172 -8.61 2.55 -11.32
N LEU A 173 -9.72 3.10 -10.87
CA LEU A 173 -10.26 2.89 -9.52
C LEU A 173 -11.59 2.14 -9.63
N ASN A 174 -11.62 0.91 -9.15
CA ASN A 174 -12.82 0.09 -9.10
C ASN A 174 -13.33 0.01 -7.66
N ILE A 175 -14.56 0.42 -7.45
CA ILE A 175 -15.26 0.34 -6.17
C ILE A 175 -16.36 -0.70 -6.31
N GLU A 176 -16.06 -1.93 -5.91
CA GLU A 176 -16.95 -3.10 -5.96
C GLU A 176 -17.60 -3.37 -4.59
N GLY A 177 -17.52 -2.40 -3.68
CA GLY A 177 -18.10 -2.44 -2.35
C GLY A 177 -17.28 -1.64 -1.35
N GLY A 178 -17.75 -1.60 -0.10
CA GLY A 178 -17.09 -0.92 1.01
C GLY A 178 -17.72 0.43 1.36
N THR A 179 -17.13 1.09 2.34
CA THR A 179 -17.53 2.41 2.85
C THR A 179 -16.35 3.36 2.76
N PHE A 180 -16.58 4.55 2.20
CA PHE A 180 -15.57 5.59 2.05
C PHE A 180 -15.93 6.78 2.95
N ASN A 181 -15.04 7.09 3.90
CA ASN A 181 -15.17 8.20 4.86
C ASN A 181 -14.06 9.22 4.57
N GLY A 182 -14.18 9.93 3.46
CA GLY A 182 -13.23 10.94 2.99
C GLY A 182 -13.64 11.48 1.64
N ASN A 183 -12.79 12.32 1.07
CA ASN A 183 -13.02 12.93 -0.24
C ASN A 183 -12.28 12.16 -1.34
N LEU A 184 -12.88 12.12 -2.52
CA LEU A 184 -12.16 11.80 -3.75
C LEU A 184 -11.52 13.10 -4.27
N VAL A 185 -10.21 13.13 -4.30
CA VAL A 185 -9.41 14.27 -4.78
C VAL A 185 -8.84 13.91 -6.15
N VAL A 186 -9.23 14.65 -7.17
CA VAL A 186 -8.70 14.47 -8.52
C VAL A 186 -7.75 15.62 -8.81
N ASP A 187 -6.47 15.29 -8.98
CA ASP A 187 -5.44 16.29 -9.28
C ASP A 187 -5.68 16.93 -10.67
N SER A 188 -5.35 18.20 -10.81
CA SER A 188 -5.50 18.96 -12.06
C SER A 188 -4.67 18.40 -13.21
N SER A 189 -3.68 17.56 -12.95
CA SER A 189 -2.92 16.81 -13.96
C SER A 189 -3.75 15.77 -14.71
N ILE A 190 -4.92 15.38 -14.17
CA ILE A 190 -5.85 14.44 -14.77
C ILE A 190 -6.76 15.20 -15.75
N THR A 191 -6.42 15.21 -17.01
CA THR A 191 -7.11 16.06 -18.00
C THR A 191 -8.06 15.32 -18.93
N ASN A 192 -8.14 13.97 -18.88
CA ASN A 192 -8.96 13.23 -19.85
C ASN A 192 -9.19 11.74 -19.56
N ALA A 193 -9.77 11.09 -20.54
CA ALA A 193 -10.35 9.76 -20.63
C ALA A 193 -9.43 8.55 -20.33
N SER A 194 -8.19 8.72 -19.94
CA SER A 194 -7.32 7.61 -19.52
C SER A 194 -7.54 7.20 -18.06
N SER A 195 -8.37 7.92 -17.32
CA SER A 195 -8.67 7.64 -15.91
C SER A 195 -10.13 7.22 -15.77
N ILE A 196 -10.37 6.06 -15.19
CA ILE A 196 -11.70 5.46 -15.06
C ILE A 196 -12.00 5.21 -13.60
N ILE A 197 -13.17 5.66 -13.15
CA ILE A 197 -13.71 5.32 -11.85
C ILE A 197 -14.97 4.49 -12.08
N ASN A 198 -14.91 3.23 -11.70
CA ASN A 198 -16.04 2.30 -11.79
C ASN A 198 -16.64 2.10 -10.40
N VAL A 199 -17.94 2.26 -10.26
CA VAL A 199 -18.68 1.98 -9.03
C VAL A 199 -19.76 0.98 -9.37
N THR A 200 -19.76 -0.18 -8.74
CA THR A 200 -20.72 -1.28 -8.98
C THR A 200 -21.37 -1.77 -7.69
#